data_17222e9d1db066209400db9c25355d46
#
_entry.id   17222e9d1db066209400db9c25355d46
#
_cell.length_a   1.000
_cell.length_b   1.000
_cell.length_c   1.000
_cell.angle_alpha   90.00
_cell.angle_beta   90.00
_cell.angle_gamma   90.00
#
_symmetry.space_group_name_H-M   'P 1'
#
loop_
_entity.id
_entity.type
_entity.pdbx_description
1 polymer ?
#
loop_
_entity_poly.entity_id
_entity_poly.type
_entity_poly.pdbx_seq_one_letter_code
_entity_poly.pdbx_strand_id
1 'polypeptide(L)' 'MKGKYCLIDIYENTYVIAKDIALNTLKAKAKEYHWETDGECMLAYIKADTNGKYHLRDRQPVYTSWDETENGNTTVCVEL' A
#
# COMPACT_ATOMS: atom_id res chain seq x y z
N MET A 1 3.18 16.59 -12.11
CA MET A 1 3.31 15.13 -12.27
C MET A 1 2.89 14.42 -11.01
N LYS A 2 2.06 13.48 -11.14
CA LYS A 2 1.58 12.70 -10.02
C LYS A 2 1.40 11.27 -10.47
N GLY A 3 1.27 10.34 -9.54
CA GLY A 3 1.02 8.97 -9.90
C GLY A 3 2.25 8.19 -10.26
N LYS A 4 3.28 8.32 -9.45
CA LYS A 4 4.52 7.59 -9.70
C LYS A 4 4.87 6.65 -8.56
N TYR A 5 3.86 6.01 -8.00
CA TYR A 5 4.05 5.03 -6.95
C TYR A 5 3.44 3.70 -7.34
N CYS A 6 4.01 2.64 -6.79
CA CYS A 6 3.53 1.28 -7.00
C CYS A 6 3.28 0.66 -5.63
N LEU A 7 2.13 0.02 -5.47
CA LEU A 7 1.79 -0.67 -4.23
C LEU A 7 1.85 -2.17 -4.49
N ILE A 8 2.58 -2.88 -3.66
CA ILE A 8 2.77 -4.32 -3.82
C ILE A 8 2.47 -5.06 -2.52
N ASP A 9 2.13 -6.33 -2.66
CA ASP A 9 1.97 -7.25 -1.54
C ASP A 9 3.07 -8.29 -1.67
N ILE A 10 3.89 -8.44 -0.64
CA ILE A 10 5.01 -9.37 -0.65
C ILE A 10 4.85 -10.49 0.37
N TYR A 11 3.60 -10.76 0.78
CA TYR A 11 3.33 -11.74 1.83
C TYR A 11 3.81 -13.14 1.45
N GLU A 12 3.43 -13.60 0.27
CA GLU A 12 3.87 -14.91 -0.22
C GLU A 12 4.71 -14.76 -1.46
N ASN A 13 4.14 -14.16 -2.48
CA ASN A 13 4.84 -13.82 -3.72
C ASN A 13 4.62 -12.36 -3.97
N THR A 14 5.51 -11.74 -4.73
CA THR A 14 5.32 -10.34 -5.07
C THR A 14 4.11 -10.19 -5.99
N TYR A 15 3.15 -9.40 -5.55
CA TYR A 15 1.94 -9.13 -6.30
C TYR A 15 1.75 -7.62 -6.41
N VAL A 16 1.62 -7.14 -7.64
CA VAL A 16 1.40 -5.72 -7.88
C VAL A 16 -0.08 -5.41 -7.72
N ILE A 17 -0.40 -4.62 -6.70
CA ILE A 17 -1.78 -4.22 -6.43
C ILE A 17 -2.17 -3.08 -7.37
N ALA A 18 -1.30 -2.08 -7.49
CA ALA A 18 -1.55 -0.93 -8.35
C ALA A 18 -0.24 -0.24 -8.65
N LYS A 19 -0.15 0.41 -9.80
CA LYS A 19 1.04 1.17 -10.15
C LYS A 19 0.66 2.45 -10.86
N ASP A 20 1.62 3.36 -10.95
CA ASP A 20 1.45 4.67 -11.58
C ASP A 20 0.35 5.46 -10.90
N ILE A 21 0.33 5.42 -9.57
CA ILE A 21 -0.69 6.10 -8.78
C ILE A 21 -0.05 7.12 -7.85
N ALA A 22 -0.84 8.09 -7.44
CA ALA A 22 -0.41 9.09 -6.47
C ALA A 22 -0.36 8.50 -5.08
N LEU A 23 0.39 9.15 -4.19
CA LEU A 23 0.57 8.65 -2.82
C LEU A 23 -0.76 8.57 -2.06
N ASN A 24 -1.65 9.55 -2.24
CA ASN A 24 -2.96 9.51 -1.59
C ASN A 24 -3.79 8.32 -2.05
N THR A 25 -3.74 8.04 -3.35
CA THR A 25 -4.43 6.89 -3.91
C THR A 25 -3.83 5.59 -3.37
N LEU A 26 -2.51 5.57 -3.20
CA LEU A 26 -1.82 4.41 -2.66
C LEU A 26 -2.32 4.10 -1.25
N LYS A 27 -2.47 5.12 -0.41
CA LYS A 27 -2.97 4.92 0.95
C LYS A 27 -4.40 4.37 0.95
N ALA A 28 -5.24 4.89 0.07
CA ALA A 28 -6.62 4.41 -0.03
C ALA A 28 -6.67 2.96 -0.48
N LYS A 29 -5.83 2.61 -1.44
CA LYS A 29 -5.79 1.23 -1.93
C LYS A 29 -5.20 0.28 -0.91
N ALA A 30 -4.27 0.75 -0.08
CA ALA A 30 -3.72 -0.07 1.00
C ALA A 30 -4.80 -0.39 2.03
N LYS A 31 -5.64 0.58 2.38
CA LYS A 31 -6.76 0.35 3.29
C LYS A 31 -7.72 -0.69 2.72
N GLU A 32 -8.09 -0.51 1.47
CA GLU A 32 -9.02 -1.40 0.80
C GLU A 32 -8.47 -2.82 0.76
N TYR A 33 -7.20 -2.94 0.43
CA TYR A 33 -6.55 -4.25 0.32
C TYR A 33 -6.46 -4.95 1.68
N HIS A 34 -6.22 -4.18 2.73
CA HIS A 34 -6.19 -4.73 4.08
C HIS A 34 -7.56 -5.33 4.44
N TRP A 35 -8.65 -4.64 4.07
CA TRP A 35 -10.00 -5.15 4.28
C TRP A 35 -10.22 -6.44 3.48
N GLU A 36 -9.83 -6.43 2.21
CA GLU A 36 -10.08 -7.56 1.31
C GLU A 36 -9.34 -8.82 1.74
N THR A 37 -8.15 -8.65 2.31
CA THR A 37 -7.34 -9.79 2.73
C THR A 37 -7.51 -10.11 4.21
N ASP A 38 -8.38 -9.38 4.90
CA ASP A 38 -8.60 -9.53 6.34
C ASP A 38 -7.28 -9.39 7.11
N GLY A 39 -6.43 -8.49 6.64
CA GLY A 39 -5.15 -8.22 7.27
C GLY A 39 -4.04 -9.19 6.91
N GLU A 40 -4.31 -10.18 6.09
CA GLU A 40 -3.28 -11.15 5.68
C GLU A 40 -2.55 -10.64 4.46
N CYS A 41 -1.70 -9.65 4.71
CA CYS A 41 -0.91 -9.05 3.64
C CYS A 41 0.34 -8.42 4.24
N MET A 42 1.35 -8.25 3.40
CA MET A 42 2.56 -7.54 3.78
C MET A 42 2.83 -6.54 2.67
N LEU A 43 2.49 -5.28 2.94
CA LEU A 43 2.48 -4.26 1.91
C LEU A 43 3.78 -3.48 1.86
N ALA A 44 4.12 -3.05 0.67
CA ALA A 44 5.26 -2.17 0.45
C ALA A 44 4.92 -1.27 -0.72
N TYR A 45 5.63 -0.16 -0.83
CA TYR A 45 5.46 0.73 -1.96
C TYR A 45 6.80 1.07 -2.56
N ILE A 46 6.78 1.43 -3.83
CA ILE A 46 7.99 1.79 -4.56
C ILE A 46 7.71 3.09 -5.28
N LYS A 47 8.65 4.04 -5.16
CA LYS A 47 8.60 5.26 -5.93
C LYS A 47 9.33 5.01 -7.24
N ALA A 48 8.74 5.44 -8.36
CA ALA A 48 9.37 5.28 -9.66
C ALA A 48 10.68 6.06 -9.73
N ASP A 49 11.63 5.54 -10.49
CA ASP A 49 12.87 6.26 -10.74
C ASP A 49 12.63 7.35 -11.79
N THR A 50 13.70 8.04 -12.19
CA THR A 50 13.57 9.16 -13.14
C THR A 50 13.07 8.71 -14.51
N ASN A 51 13.16 7.43 -14.82
CA ASN A 51 12.69 6.87 -16.09
C ASN A 51 11.29 6.25 -15.94
N GLY A 52 10.68 6.39 -14.77
CA GLY A 52 9.36 5.84 -14.55
C GLY A 52 9.34 4.35 -14.24
N LYS A 53 10.47 3.78 -13.88
CA LYS A 53 10.57 2.36 -13.58
C LYS A 53 10.56 2.10 -12.09
N TYR A 54 10.03 0.92 -11.71
CA TYR A 54 9.94 0.51 -10.32
C TYR A 54 10.94 -0.60 -10.06
N HIS A 55 11.74 -0.44 -9.00
CA HIS A 55 12.77 -1.41 -8.62
C HIS A 55 12.44 -1.97 -7.25
N LEU A 56 12.31 -3.28 -7.17
CA LEU A 56 11.93 -3.94 -5.94
C LEU A 56 12.90 -3.64 -4.79
N ARG A 57 14.18 -3.44 -5.10
CA ARG A 57 15.18 -3.11 -4.07
C ARG A 57 14.90 -1.76 -3.40
N ASP A 58 14.10 -0.91 -4.03
CA ASP A 58 13.78 0.42 -3.51
C ASP A 58 12.48 0.44 -2.71
N ARG A 59 11.94 -0.73 -2.40
CA ARG A 59 10.65 -0.79 -1.72
C ARG A 59 10.75 -0.28 -0.29
N GLN A 60 9.67 0.36 0.14
CA GLN A 60 9.52 0.87 1.50
C GLN A 60 8.30 0.20 2.11
N PRO A 61 8.33 -0.10 3.40
CA PRO A 61 7.20 -0.78 4.03
C PRO A 61 5.97 0.10 4.10
N VAL A 62 4.80 -0.53 4.00
CA VAL A 62 3.52 0.11 4.27
C VAL A 62 2.91 -0.66 5.43
N TYR A 63 2.71 0.01 6.56
CA TYR A 63 2.14 -0.63 7.73
C TYR A 63 0.64 -0.38 7.76
N THR A 64 -0.13 -1.45 7.84
CA THR A 64 -1.57 -1.36 7.96
C THR A 64 -2.01 -2.12 9.20
N SER A 65 -3.00 -1.60 9.89
CA SER A 65 -3.50 -2.23 11.10
C SER A 65 -4.96 -1.86 11.29
N TRP A 66 -5.66 -2.74 12.02
CA TRP A 66 -7.04 -2.45 12.41
C TRP A 66 -7.04 -1.39 13.51
N ASP A 67 -8.01 -0.50 13.43
CA ASP A 67 -8.17 0.55 14.42
C ASP A 67 -9.64 0.69 14.73
N GLU A 68 -9.97 1.02 15.99
CA GLU A 68 -11.35 1.23 16.40
C GLU A 68 -11.56 2.68 16.76
N THR A 69 -12.65 3.24 16.22
CA THR A 69 -13.02 4.61 16.54
C THR A 69 -13.76 4.65 17.87
N GLU A 70 -13.97 5.84 18.40
CA GLU A 70 -14.69 6.03 19.64
C GLU A 70 -16.11 5.48 19.58
N ASN A 71 -16.68 5.42 18.40
CA ASN A 71 -18.03 4.92 18.20
C ASN A 71 -18.08 3.41 18.01
N GLY A 72 -16.96 2.74 18.19
CA GLY A 72 -16.90 1.29 18.06
C GLY A 72 -16.81 0.79 16.62
N ASN A 73 -16.60 1.70 15.66
CA ASN A 73 -16.44 1.32 14.28
C ASN A 73 -14.99 0.91 14.02
N THR A 74 -14.82 -0.11 13.20
CA THR A 74 -13.49 -0.56 12.81
C THR A 74 -13.06 0.16 11.55
N THR A 75 -11.82 0.60 11.54
CA THR A 75 -11.22 1.22 10.36
C THR A 75 -9.80 0.69 10.20
N VAL A 76 -9.11 1.12 9.15
CA VAL A 76 -7.74 0.69 8.89
C VAL A 76 -6.83 1.90 8.96
N CYS A 77 -5.76 1.77 9.72
CA CYS A 77 -4.72 2.78 9.83
C CYS A 77 -3.58 2.42 8.88
N VAL A 78 -3.09 3.40 8.14
CA VAL A 78 -2.01 3.20 7.18
C VAL A 78 -0.85 4.13 7.52
N GLU A 79 0.34 3.56 7.64
CA GLU A 79 1.56 4.33 7.87
C GLU A 79 2.58 3.97 6.80
N LEU A 80 3.19 5.00 6.24
CA LEU A 80 4.24 4.83 5.24
C LEU A 80 5.62 5.10 5.81
#